data_510fdf88f24b1e104c762a0c2ecdc9c8
#
_entry.id   510fdf88f24b1e104c762a0c2ecdc9c8
#
_cell.length_a   1.000
_cell.length_b   1.000
_cell.length_c   1.000
_cell.angle_alpha   90.00
_cell.angle_beta   90.00
_cell.angle_gamma   90.00
#
_symmetry.space_group_name_H-M   'P 1'
#
loop_
_entity.id
_entity.type
_entity.pdbx_description
1 polymer ?
#
loop_
_entity_poly.entity_id
_entity_poly.type
_entity_poly.pdbx_seq_one_letter_code
_entity_poly.pdbx_strand_id
1 'polypeptide(L)'
;MNIQEKLRAWADVAYDFYSKEAYTLDLDFYTQSDLTLLTDDKPVELMVIGINPGHGGNYQKKRFAKPEDLLRGNCDFTKEDNSHLNIFEWHIVRRLRSILGYGKIGDLLNDESRFVLTNATFFSTPKETGLDDLKVKEAQKVSIEYTKKLIDIIRPKHIICLGGKN
;
A
#
# COMPACT_ATOMS: atom_id res chain seq x y z
N MET A 1 21.01 -4.58 -10.52
CA MET A 1 20.22 -4.07 -9.36
C MET A 1 19.10 -5.05 -9.07
N ASN A 2 19.12 -5.67 -7.91
CA ASN A 2 18.08 -6.61 -7.46
C ASN A 2 16.81 -5.86 -7.06
N ILE A 3 15.70 -6.60 -6.80
CA ILE A 3 14.41 -5.97 -6.47
C ILE A 3 14.49 -5.12 -5.21
N GLN A 4 15.22 -5.55 -4.19
CA GLN A 4 15.33 -4.81 -2.92
C GLN A 4 16.13 -3.51 -3.08
N GLU A 5 17.16 -3.47 -3.91
CA GLU A 5 17.88 -2.24 -4.23
C GLU A 5 16.98 -1.23 -4.97
N LYS A 6 16.16 -1.72 -5.93
CA LYS A 6 15.20 -0.88 -6.65
C LYS A 6 14.11 -0.33 -5.72
N LEU A 7 13.59 -1.19 -4.83
CA LEU A 7 12.58 -0.79 -3.85
C LEU A 7 13.10 0.24 -2.85
N ARG A 8 14.35 0.11 -2.38
CA ARG A 8 14.98 1.11 -1.52
C ARG A 8 15.12 2.47 -2.23
N ALA A 9 15.67 2.47 -3.44
CA ALA A 9 15.80 3.69 -4.23
C ALA A 9 14.42 4.34 -4.51
N TRP A 10 13.38 3.54 -4.75
CA TRP A 10 12.01 4.03 -4.87
C TRP A 10 11.49 4.62 -3.57
N ALA A 11 11.72 3.94 -2.43
CA ALA A 11 11.24 4.37 -1.12
C ALA A 11 11.86 5.71 -0.72
N ASP A 12 13.15 5.94 -0.98
CA ASP A 12 13.81 7.22 -0.70
C ASP A 12 13.11 8.37 -1.39
N VAL A 13 12.89 8.25 -2.70
CA VAL A 13 12.26 9.33 -3.49
C VAL A 13 10.77 9.49 -3.18
N ALA A 14 10.06 8.38 -2.93
CA ALA A 14 8.66 8.41 -2.57
C ALA A 14 8.47 9.04 -1.18
N TYR A 15 9.31 8.68 -0.21
CA TYR A 15 9.25 9.22 1.14
C TYR A 15 9.47 10.74 1.14
N ASP A 16 10.44 11.24 0.42
CA ASP A 16 10.71 12.69 0.31
C ASP A 16 9.49 13.45 -0.19
N PHE A 17 8.83 12.92 -1.21
CA PHE A 17 7.59 13.49 -1.73
C PHE A 17 6.46 13.43 -0.70
N TYR A 18 6.14 12.23 -0.19
CA TYR A 18 5.00 12.03 0.69
C TYR A 18 5.15 12.76 2.03
N SER A 19 6.36 12.81 2.60
CA SER A 19 6.60 13.51 3.87
C SER A 19 6.41 15.02 3.73
N LYS A 20 6.88 15.62 2.63
CA LYS A 20 6.72 17.03 2.33
C LYS A 20 5.25 17.40 2.10
N GLU A 21 4.56 16.65 1.24
CA GLU A 21 3.15 16.94 0.90
C GLU A 21 2.22 16.65 2.09
N ALA A 22 2.48 15.57 2.85
CA ALA A 22 1.72 15.25 4.04
C ALA A 22 1.83 16.34 5.11
N TYR A 23 3.02 16.95 5.28
CA TYR A 23 3.19 18.09 6.18
C TYR A 23 2.38 19.31 5.70
N THR A 24 2.44 19.60 4.40
CA THR A 24 1.77 20.77 3.80
C THR A 24 0.25 20.64 3.84
N LEU A 25 -0.27 19.44 3.63
CA LEU A 25 -1.70 19.14 3.52
C LEU A 25 -2.33 18.69 4.85
N ASP A 26 -1.53 18.56 5.90
CA ASP A 26 -1.92 17.99 7.20
C ASP A 26 -2.54 16.59 7.06
N LEU A 27 -1.98 15.78 6.17
CA LEU A 27 -2.39 14.39 5.93
C LEU A 27 -1.38 13.41 6.52
N ASP A 28 -1.84 12.19 6.72
CA ASP A 28 -0.98 11.04 6.96
C ASP A 28 -0.75 10.28 5.66
N PHE A 29 0.27 9.45 5.64
CA PHE A 29 0.52 8.54 4.54
C PHE A 29 1.11 7.22 5.04
N TYR A 30 0.74 6.12 4.40
CA TYR A 30 1.29 4.80 4.67
C TYR A 30 1.04 3.81 3.54
N THR A 31 1.83 2.74 3.51
CA THR A 31 1.68 1.57 2.64
C THR A 31 1.13 0.39 3.45
N GLN A 32 0.67 -0.66 2.79
CA GLN A 32 0.05 -1.80 3.47
C GLN A 32 0.98 -3.01 3.56
N SER A 33 1.41 -3.55 2.42
CA SER A 33 2.22 -4.78 2.36
C SER A 33 3.66 -4.54 2.77
N ASP A 34 4.27 -5.55 3.38
CA ASP A 34 5.70 -5.58 3.63
C ASP A 34 6.45 -5.96 2.34
N LEU A 35 6.99 -4.95 1.67
CA LEU A 35 7.74 -5.11 0.43
C LEU A 35 9.15 -5.67 0.65
N THR A 36 9.62 -5.74 1.90
CA THR A 36 10.93 -6.35 2.22
C THR A 36 10.93 -7.86 2.04
N LEU A 37 9.76 -8.47 1.95
CA LEU A 37 9.57 -9.90 1.72
C LEU A 37 9.69 -10.30 0.25
N LEU A 38 9.73 -9.34 -0.68
CA LEU A 38 9.82 -9.59 -2.11
C LEU A 38 11.25 -9.94 -2.52
N THR A 39 11.39 -10.95 -3.38
CA THR A 39 12.69 -11.45 -3.86
C THR A 39 12.66 -11.65 -5.38
N ASP A 40 13.84 -11.64 -6.02
CA ASP A 40 13.93 -11.80 -7.49
C ASP A 40 13.55 -13.21 -7.96
N ASP A 41 13.69 -14.22 -7.11
CA ASP A 41 13.37 -15.62 -7.41
C ASP A 41 11.90 -16.00 -7.24
N LYS A 42 11.12 -15.14 -6.56
CA LYS A 42 9.68 -15.33 -6.35
C LYS A 42 8.89 -14.19 -6.99
N PRO A 43 8.31 -14.40 -8.18
CA PRO A 43 7.50 -13.37 -8.82
C PRO A 43 6.23 -13.09 -8.01
N VAL A 44 5.86 -11.81 -7.90
CA VAL A 44 4.56 -11.42 -7.37
C VAL A 44 3.47 -11.87 -8.34
N GLU A 45 2.60 -12.74 -7.88
CA GLU A 45 1.50 -13.28 -8.69
C GLU A 45 0.32 -12.30 -8.79
N LEU A 46 0.01 -11.63 -7.68
CA LEU A 46 -1.14 -10.73 -7.60
C LEU A 46 -0.80 -9.44 -6.85
N MET A 47 -1.13 -8.32 -7.46
CA MET A 47 -1.15 -7.01 -6.82
C MET A 47 -2.58 -6.48 -6.79
N VAL A 48 -3.03 -6.08 -5.61
CA VAL A 48 -4.33 -5.42 -5.43
C VAL A 48 -4.10 -3.96 -5.11
N ILE A 49 -4.76 -3.08 -5.85
CA ILE A 49 -4.60 -1.63 -5.74
C ILE A 49 -5.93 -1.01 -5.33
N GLY A 50 -6.00 -0.48 -4.11
CA GLY A 50 -7.10 0.37 -3.65
C GLY A 50 -6.96 1.81 -4.11
N ILE A 51 -7.91 2.68 -3.76
CA ILE A 51 -7.85 4.12 -4.08
C ILE A 51 -6.83 4.80 -3.16
N ASN A 52 -7.06 4.72 -1.86
CA ASN A 52 -6.21 5.29 -0.82
C ASN A 52 -6.36 4.51 0.49
N PRO A 53 -5.38 4.57 1.39
CA PRO A 53 -5.51 4.00 2.72
C PRO A 53 -6.57 4.76 3.52
N GLY A 54 -7.49 4.01 4.14
CA GLY A 54 -8.52 4.57 5.01
C GLY A 54 -8.06 4.73 6.45
N HIS A 55 -8.79 5.53 7.22
CA HIS A 55 -8.63 5.53 8.67
C HIS A 55 -9.43 4.37 9.27
N GLY A 56 -8.79 3.46 9.98
CA GLY A 56 -9.46 2.42 10.76
C GLY A 56 -10.19 3.01 11.98
N GLY A 57 -11.09 2.23 12.61
CA GLY A 57 -11.91 2.71 13.75
C GLY A 57 -11.12 3.22 14.96
N ASN A 58 -9.89 2.75 15.15
CA ASN A 58 -8.95 3.22 16.19
C ASN A 58 -7.77 3.97 15.60
N TYR A 59 -7.98 4.65 14.48
CA TYR A 59 -6.92 5.36 13.79
C TYR A 59 -6.26 6.40 14.69
N GLN A 60 -4.97 6.25 14.90
CA GLN A 60 -4.13 7.29 15.46
C GLN A 60 -3.31 7.89 14.32
N LYS A 61 -3.28 9.23 14.25
CA LYS A 61 -2.50 9.96 13.26
C LYS A 61 -1.04 9.50 13.32
N LYS A 62 -0.59 8.84 12.27
CA LYS A 62 0.78 8.31 12.18
C LYS A 62 1.36 8.68 10.84
N ARG A 63 2.56 9.25 10.88
CA ARG A 63 3.37 9.47 9.69
C ARG A 63 4.54 8.53 9.74
N PHE A 64 4.89 7.93 8.64
CA PHE A 64 6.15 7.21 8.52
C PHE A 64 7.30 8.18 8.83
N ALA A 65 8.29 7.70 9.58
CA ALA A 65 9.40 8.52 10.03
C ALA A 65 10.61 8.47 9.09
N LYS A 66 10.68 7.45 8.22
CA LYS A 66 11.82 7.18 7.35
C LYS A 66 11.41 6.35 6.13
N PRO A 67 12.23 6.33 5.05
CA PRO A 67 11.93 5.58 3.81
C PRO A 67 11.66 4.08 4.03
N GLU A 68 12.38 3.45 4.96
CA GLU A 68 12.23 2.02 5.23
C GLU A 68 10.82 1.67 5.74
N ASP A 69 10.11 2.61 6.36
CA ASP A 69 8.75 2.39 6.84
C ASP A 69 7.77 2.19 5.66
N LEU A 70 8.05 2.84 4.49
CA LEU A 70 7.28 2.57 3.26
C LEU A 70 7.49 1.15 2.74
N LEU A 71 8.66 0.55 2.96
CA LEU A 71 8.94 -0.82 2.54
C LEU A 71 8.28 -1.85 3.46
N ARG A 72 8.30 -1.61 4.76
CA ARG A 72 7.69 -2.51 5.74
C ARG A 72 6.17 -2.40 5.80
N GLY A 73 5.66 -1.29 5.31
CA GLY A 73 4.24 -1.05 5.29
C GLY A 73 3.66 -0.91 6.70
N ASN A 74 2.37 -1.19 6.81
CA ASN A 74 1.61 -1.01 8.05
C ASN A 74 1.99 -2.04 9.14
N CYS A 75 2.80 -3.04 8.82
CA CYS A 75 3.25 -4.07 9.78
C CYS A 75 4.06 -3.51 10.96
N ASP A 76 4.67 -2.33 10.81
CA ASP A 76 5.49 -1.70 11.85
C ASP A 76 4.72 -0.81 12.83
N PHE A 77 3.44 -0.59 12.62
CA PHE A 77 2.70 0.39 13.44
C PHE A 77 2.35 -0.07 14.85
N THR A 78 2.46 -1.35 15.17
CA THR A 78 2.17 -1.82 16.51
C THR A 78 3.12 -2.93 16.91
N LYS A 79 3.97 -2.64 17.87
CA LYS A 79 4.82 -3.65 18.49
C LYS A 79 4.09 -4.52 19.52
N GLU A 80 2.89 -4.12 19.96
CA GLU A 80 2.21 -4.76 21.09
C GLU A 80 1.01 -5.62 20.70
N ASP A 81 0.42 -5.41 19.52
CA ASP A 81 -0.71 -6.22 19.05
C ASP A 81 -0.71 -6.36 17.53
N ASN A 82 0.10 -7.28 17.03
CA ASN A 82 0.15 -7.62 15.60
C ASN A 82 -1.15 -8.22 15.06
N SER A 83 -2.11 -8.57 15.92
CA SER A 83 -3.36 -9.21 15.52
C SER A 83 -4.24 -8.30 14.66
N HIS A 84 -4.13 -6.99 14.81
CA HIS A 84 -4.90 -6.00 14.04
C HIS A 84 -4.27 -5.59 12.72
N LEU A 85 -3.02 -5.97 12.48
CA LEU A 85 -2.24 -5.54 11.32
C LEU A 85 -1.96 -6.64 10.33
N ASN A 86 -2.42 -7.84 10.59
CA ASN A 86 -2.40 -8.87 9.58
C ASN A 86 -3.29 -8.41 8.42
N ILE A 87 -2.68 -8.06 7.29
CA ILE A 87 -3.41 -7.59 6.09
C ILE A 87 -4.47 -8.59 5.65
N PHE A 88 -4.28 -9.87 5.96
CA PHE A 88 -5.22 -10.94 5.63
C PHE A 88 -6.50 -10.89 6.47
N GLU A 89 -6.49 -10.22 7.61
CA GLU A 89 -7.69 -9.97 8.42
C GLU A 89 -8.43 -8.69 8.01
N TRP A 90 -7.86 -7.87 7.16
CA TRP A 90 -8.53 -6.67 6.70
C TRP A 90 -9.79 -7.00 5.91
N HIS A 91 -10.82 -6.20 6.12
CA HIS A 91 -12.14 -6.40 5.51
C HIS A 91 -12.07 -6.56 3.98
N ILE A 92 -11.19 -5.81 3.31
CA ILE A 92 -11.02 -5.90 1.86
C ILE A 92 -10.40 -7.23 1.45
N VAL A 93 -9.41 -7.73 2.17
CA VAL A 93 -8.76 -9.01 1.88
C VAL A 93 -9.71 -10.17 2.17
N ARG A 94 -10.47 -10.10 3.26
CA ARG A 94 -11.53 -11.09 3.55
C ARG A 94 -12.60 -11.12 2.46
N ARG A 95 -12.99 -9.96 1.91
CA ARG A 95 -13.90 -9.88 0.77
C ARG A 95 -13.29 -10.49 -0.50
N LEU A 96 -12.05 -10.17 -0.81
CA LEU A 96 -11.33 -10.78 -1.94
C LEU A 96 -11.30 -12.30 -1.82
N ARG A 97 -10.99 -12.83 -0.63
CA ARG A 97 -11.02 -14.28 -0.36
C ARG A 97 -12.40 -14.88 -0.62
N SER A 98 -13.47 -14.20 -0.20
CA SER A 98 -14.83 -14.71 -0.42
C SER A 98 -15.26 -14.68 -1.88
N ILE A 99 -14.77 -13.70 -2.67
CA ILE A 99 -15.12 -13.53 -4.09
C ILE A 99 -14.27 -14.44 -4.97
N LEU A 100 -12.98 -14.52 -4.73
CA LEU A 100 -12.02 -15.27 -5.55
C LEU A 100 -11.94 -16.75 -5.17
N GLY A 101 -12.61 -17.12 -4.08
CA GLY A 101 -12.71 -18.51 -3.61
C GLY A 101 -11.52 -18.96 -2.77
N TYR A 102 -11.76 -20.07 -2.07
CA TYR A 102 -10.75 -20.81 -1.33
C TYR A 102 -10.08 -21.81 -2.29
N GLY A 103 -8.84 -22.05 -2.17
CA GLY A 103 -8.05 -22.92 -3.04
C GLY A 103 -6.73 -22.27 -3.39
N LYS A 104 -6.21 -22.49 -4.58
CA LYS A 104 -4.90 -21.92 -5.01
C LYS A 104 -4.80 -20.42 -4.85
N ILE A 105 -5.91 -19.67 -4.99
CA ILE A 105 -5.96 -18.22 -4.77
C ILE A 105 -5.94 -17.90 -3.27
N GLY A 106 -6.62 -18.70 -2.44
CA GLY A 106 -6.56 -18.55 -0.99
C GLY A 106 -5.14 -18.72 -0.45
N ASP A 107 -4.41 -19.70 -0.96
CA ASP A 107 -3.01 -19.92 -0.62
C ASP A 107 -2.13 -18.72 -1.06
N LEU A 108 -2.40 -18.20 -2.25
CA LEU A 108 -1.70 -17.01 -2.76
C LEU A 108 -1.91 -15.79 -1.87
N LEU A 109 -3.15 -15.53 -1.44
CA LEU A 109 -3.47 -14.41 -0.55
C LEU A 109 -2.85 -14.56 0.85
N ASN A 110 -2.38 -15.74 1.22
CA ASN A 110 -1.67 -16.01 2.47
C ASN A 110 -0.13 -15.92 2.32
N ASP A 111 0.38 -15.68 1.13
CA ASP A 111 1.82 -15.60 0.85
C ASP A 111 2.21 -14.16 0.53
N GLU A 112 2.62 -13.41 1.55
CA GLU A 112 3.04 -12.01 1.43
C GLU A 112 4.24 -11.80 0.49
N SER A 113 5.00 -12.85 0.18
CA SER A 113 6.09 -12.77 -0.80
C SER A 113 5.59 -12.81 -2.26
N ARG A 114 4.33 -13.18 -2.48
CA ARG A 114 3.71 -13.32 -3.81
C ARG A 114 2.46 -12.46 -4.00
N PHE A 115 1.97 -11.87 -2.92
CA PHE A 115 0.78 -11.02 -2.90
C PHE A 115 1.12 -9.64 -2.35
N VAL A 116 0.74 -8.59 -3.07
CA VAL A 116 0.93 -7.19 -2.64
C VAL A 116 -0.41 -6.48 -2.60
N LEU A 117 -0.74 -5.90 -1.47
CA LEU A 117 -1.84 -4.95 -1.32
C LEU A 117 -1.26 -3.54 -1.21
N THR A 118 -1.71 -2.64 -2.06
CA THR A 118 -1.29 -1.23 -2.06
C THR A 118 -2.45 -0.32 -2.47
N ASN A 119 -2.17 0.96 -2.64
CA ASN A 119 -3.15 1.95 -3.09
C ASN A 119 -2.59 2.80 -4.24
N ALA A 120 -3.49 3.42 -4.98
CA ALA A 120 -3.13 4.35 -6.05
C ALA A 120 -2.45 5.61 -5.50
N THR A 121 -2.82 6.04 -4.28
CA THR A 121 -2.12 7.05 -3.49
C THR A 121 -1.93 6.54 -2.07
N PHE A 122 -0.84 6.94 -1.40
CA PHE A 122 -0.57 6.54 -0.02
C PHE A 122 -1.09 7.54 1.01
N PHE A 123 -1.59 8.70 0.57
CA PHE A 123 -2.26 9.64 1.48
C PHE A 123 -3.50 9.01 2.10
N SER A 124 -3.56 9.07 3.42
CA SER A 124 -4.67 8.52 4.20
C SER A 124 -5.70 9.61 4.50
N THR A 125 -6.96 9.33 4.22
CA THR A 125 -8.08 10.22 4.53
C THR A 125 -9.19 9.47 5.24
N PRO A 126 -9.97 10.13 6.12
CA PRO A 126 -11.10 9.50 6.82
C PRO A 126 -12.18 8.96 5.88
N LYS A 127 -12.34 9.62 4.73
CA LYS A 127 -13.32 9.28 3.67
C LYS A 127 -12.70 9.56 2.31
N GLU A 128 -13.18 8.87 1.28
CA GLU A 128 -12.79 9.15 -0.12
C GLU A 128 -13.01 10.62 -0.50
N THR A 129 -14.04 11.27 0.04
CA THR A 129 -14.32 12.69 -0.18
C THR A 129 -13.23 13.63 0.31
N GLY A 130 -12.36 13.20 1.23
CA GLY A 130 -11.18 13.98 1.64
C GLY A 130 -10.16 14.16 0.52
N LEU A 131 -10.26 13.37 -0.55
CA LEU A 131 -9.44 13.50 -1.76
C LEU A 131 -9.98 14.54 -2.77
N ASP A 132 -11.15 15.11 -2.51
CA ASP A 132 -11.79 16.06 -3.42
C ASP A 132 -11.27 17.52 -3.32
N ASP A 133 -10.49 17.83 -2.29
CA ASP A 133 -9.78 19.12 -2.19
C ASP A 133 -8.81 19.27 -3.37
N LEU A 134 -8.79 20.45 -4.00
CA LEU A 134 -7.95 20.73 -5.17
C LEU A 134 -6.46 20.50 -4.89
N LYS A 135 -5.97 20.89 -3.71
CA LYS A 135 -4.57 20.70 -3.34
C LYS A 135 -4.23 19.23 -3.16
N VAL A 136 -5.15 18.47 -2.56
CA VAL A 136 -5.01 17.03 -2.42
C VAL A 136 -5.03 16.34 -3.78
N LYS A 137 -5.89 16.79 -4.71
CA LYS A 137 -5.95 16.24 -6.09
C LYS A 137 -4.65 16.43 -6.87
N GLU A 138 -3.98 17.55 -6.71
CA GLU A 138 -2.68 17.78 -7.36
C GLU A 138 -1.60 16.85 -6.79
N ALA A 139 -1.48 16.78 -5.48
CA ALA A 139 -0.57 15.86 -4.81
C ALA A 139 -0.89 14.39 -5.18
N GLN A 140 -2.17 14.04 -5.32
CA GLN A 140 -2.63 12.73 -5.72
C GLN A 140 -2.20 12.35 -7.14
N LYS A 141 -2.26 13.27 -8.09
CA LYS A 141 -1.78 13.01 -9.47
C LYS A 141 -0.30 12.65 -9.48
N VAL A 142 0.51 13.37 -8.70
CA VAL A 142 1.94 13.06 -8.58
C VAL A 142 2.15 11.74 -7.84
N SER A 143 1.37 11.47 -6.78
CA SER A 143 1.48 10.24 -5.99
C SER A 143 1.21 8.97 -6.81
N ILE A 144 0.28 9.03 -7.76
CA ILE A 144 -0.01 7.91 -8.68
C ILE A 144 1.23 7.51 -9.49
N GLU A 145 2.10 8.45 -9.84
CA GLU A 145 3.33 8.14 -10.57
C GLU A 145 4.31 7.30 -9.72
N TYR A 146 4.31 7.47 -8.39
CA TYR A 146 5.10 6.61 -7.50
C TYR A 146 4.53 5.20 -7.46
N THR A 147 3.20 5.05 -7.46
CA THR A 147 2.56 3.73 -7.54
C THR A 147 2.83 3.05 -8.88
N LYS A 148 2.81 3.78 -10.00
CA LYS A 148 3.21 3.24 -11.31
C LYS A 148 4.66 2.75 -11.31
N LYS A 149 5.58 3.53 -10.75
CA LYS A 149 6.99 3.12 -10.60
C LYS A 149 7.12 1.86 -9.73
N LEU A 150 6.33 1.76 -8.67
CA LEU A 150 6.30 0.57 -7.83
C LEU A 150 5.83 -0.67 -8.62
N ILE A 151 4.79 -0.52 -9.44
CA ILE A 151 4.31 -1.58 -10.34
C ILE A 151 5.43 -2.01 -11.32
N ASP A 152 6.14 -1.04 -11.92
CA ASP A 152 7.23 -1.31 -12.85
C ASP A 152 8.42 -2.04 -12.20
N ILE A 153 8.66 -1.80 -10.91
CA ILE A 153 9.69 -2.51 -10.13
C ILE A 153 9.24 -3.94 -9.82
N ILE A 154 8.03 -4.10 -9.29
CA ILE A 154 7.49 -5.38 -8.82
C ILE A 154 7.13 -6.30 -9.98
N ARG A 155 6.57 -5.75 -11.08
CA ARG A 155 6.11 -6.49 -12.27
C ARG A 155 5.18 -7.64 -11.91
N PRO A 156 4.06 -7.38 -11.21
CA PRO A 156 3.12 -8.43 -10.83
C PRO A 156 2.52 -9.08 -12.07
N LYS A 157 2.20 -10.38 -12.02
CA LYS A 157 1.56 -11.10 -13.12
C LYS A 157 0.11 -10.64 -13.34
N HIS A 158 -0.58 -10.33 -12.25
CA HIS A 158 -1.96 -9.86 -12.27
C HIS A 158 -2.16 -8.65 -11.38
N ILE A 159 -3.00 -7.71 -11.83
CA ILE A 159 -3.38 -6.53 -11.06
C ILE A 159 -4.90 -6.48 -10.96
N ILE A 160 -5.40 -6.26 -9.75
CA ILE A 160 -6.81 -5.96 -9.48
C ILE A 160 -6.89 -4.55 -8.91
N CYS A 161 -7.60 -3.66 -9.62
CA CYS A 161 -7.90 -2.32 -9.13
C CYS A 161 -9.27 -2.32 -8.43
N LEU A 162 -9.32 -1.79 -7.20
CA LEU A 162 -10.53 -1.67 -6.41
C LEU A 162 -11.02 -0.22 -6.46
N GLY A 163 -12.34 -0.04 -6.65
CA GLY A 163 -12.95 1.29 -6.66
C GLY A 163 -13.03 1.89 -8.04
N GLY A 164 -14.00 1.47 -8.83
CA GLY A 164 -14.56 2.21 -9.95
C GLY A 164 -15.94 2.73 -9.54
N LYS A 165 -16.25 4.00 -9.79
CA LYS A 165 -17.65 4.43 -9.84
C LYS A 165 -18.24 3.81 -11.11
N ASN A 166 -19.27 2.96 -10.95
CA ASN A 166 -20.18 2.61 -12.02
C ASN A 166 -20.93 3.85 -12.49
#